data_b21fa9d408c5d31ed484da4c45e47ea3
#
_entry.id   b21fa9d408c5d31ed484da4c45e47ea3
#
_cell.length_a   1.000
_cell.length_b   1.000
_cell.length_c   1.000
_cell.angle_alpha   90.00
_cell.angle_beta   90.00
_cell.angle_gamma   90.00
#
_symmetry.space_group_name_H-M   'P 1'
#
loop_
_entity.id
_entity.type
_entity.pdbx_description
1 polymer ?
#
loop_
_entity_poly.entity_id
_entity_poly.type
_entity_poly.pdbx_seq_one_letter_code
_entity_poly.pdbx_strand_id
1 'polypeptide(L)'
;MQPYQRIRTSTLGMIMLMSLMQPLGASSLRATASFASNRLFSSIPSGASSDRRRRPNSFATRQKMSARSALEEVSSKTGEFERKDSAWRNWISHKEPDSKFPAEKDRYHLYVAYACPWAHRTLITRALKGLEDTISVTVVHPIWQKTRPDEDEHAGWVFGNPNGDSSLVNAAGKGGPFPAAYSNNEPNPFFDAKSIREVYEAADDTDGKYTVPLLWDKKQNKIVSNESADIIRMLNKEFNAFAANPDLELAPSAFEDAMKEVDDWIYPTINNGVYQCGFATTQEAYDQAITKLTESFDRLEEILSKQRYIAGDTFTLSDIRLFVTLLRFDEVYVVYFKTNTRRVMDSPGLLNYCREIYQMPGVKETVDMEQIKTHYFCSHPVLNAYSIIPRGPDFERLLEEAHNRNSL
;
A
#
# COMPACT_ATOMS: atom_id res chain seq x y z
N MET A 1 -53.32 10.59 28.96
CA MET A 1 -54.61 9.84 28.84
C MET A 1 -54.65 9.27 27.43
N GLN A 2 -54.42 7.98 27.36
CA GLN A 2 -54.92 6.91 26.47
C GLN A 2 -54.62 6.98 24.97
N PRO A 3 -54.65 5.75 24.30
CA PRO A 3 -53.93 4.52 24.66
C PRO A 3 -53.29 3.82 23.45
N TYR A 4 -52.46 2.83 23.78
CA TYR A 4 -51.94 1.74 22.94
C TYR A 4 -53.00 1.07 22.05
N GLN A 5 -52.64 0.76 20.80
CA GLN A 5 -53.23 -0.40 20.08
C GLN A 5 -52.16 -1.41 19.64
N ARG A 6 -52.30 -2.59 20.22
CA ARG A 6 -51.66 -3.86 19.77
C ARG A 6 -52.35 -4.33 18.49
N ILE A 7 -51.57 -4.82 17.52
CA ILE A 7 -52.08 -5.73 16.49
C ILE A 7 -51.34 -7.04 16.58
N ARG A 8 -52.13 -8.11 16.55
CA ARG A 8 -51.81 -9.51 16.80
C ARG A 8 -51.16 -10.15 15.62
N THR A 9 -50.29 -11.11 15.93
CA THR A 9 -49.81 -12.26 15.13
C THR A 9 -50.94 -13.02 14.42
N SER A 10 -50.68 -13.43 13.17
CA SER A 10 -51.28 -14.63 12.61
C SER A 10 -50.24 -15.47 11.89
N THR A 11 -50.10 -16.67 12.42
CA THR A 11 -49.38 -17.83 11.88
C THR A 11 -50.27 -18.50 10.86
N LEU A 12 -49.74 -18.93 9.72
CA LEU A 12 -50.00 -20.23 9.04
C LEU A 12 -49.46 -20.17 7.59
N GLY A 13 -48.78 -21.24 7.26
CA GLY A 13 -48.73 -21.75 5.89
C GLY A 13 -47.42 -22.43 5.50
N MET A 14 -47.13 -23.58 6.09
CA MET A 14 -46.13 -24.53 5.65
C MET A 14 -46.68 -25.32 4.46
N ILE A 15 -46.05 -25.31 3.30
CA ILE A 15 -46.21 -26.39 2.29
C ILE A 15 -44.81 -26.74 1.76
N MET A 16 -44.53 -28.01 1.98
CA MET A 16 -43.43 -28.81 1.53
C MET A 16 -43.67 -29.24 0.08
N LEU A 17 -42.71 -29.13 -0.80
CA LEU A 17 -42.67 -29.94 -2.03
C LEU A 17 -41.24 -30.46 -2.22
N MET A 18 -41.06 -31.71 -1.85
CA MET A 18 -40.00 -32.61 -2.32
C MET A 18 -40.41 -33.20 -3.68
N SER A 19 -39.51 -33.16 -4.66
CA SER A 19 -39.54 -34.10 -5.81
C SER A 19 -38.11 -34.31 -6.30
N LEU A 20 -37.53 -35.39 -5.92
CA LEU A 20 -37.01 -36.53 -6.66
C LEU A 20 -36.52 -36.25 -8.09
N MET A 21 -35.22 -36.39 -8.32
CA MET A 21 -34.68 -37.05 -9.50
C MET A 21 -33.32 -37.71 -9.20
N GLN A 22 -33.24 -38.98 -9.51
CA GLN A 22 -32.09 -39.89 -9.38
C GLN A 22 -31.10 -39.73 -10.55
N PRO A 23 -29.89 -40.33 -10.46
CA PRO A 23 -28.79 -40.12 -11.36
C PRO A 23 -28.78 -41.13 -12.55
N LEU A 24 -28.25 -40.68 -13.68
CA LEU A 24 -27.89 -41.55 -14.81
C LEU A 24 -26.39 -41.45 -15.08
N GLY A 25 -25.67 -42.48 -14.84
CA GLY A 25 -25.12 -43.41 -15.82
C GLY A 25 -23.73 -42.99 -16.32
N ALA A 26 -22.70 -43.63 -15.78
CA ALA A 26 -21.33 -43.61 -16.29
C ALA A 26 -21.25 -44.39 -17.61
N SER A 27 -20.49 -43.89 -18.59
CA SER A 27 -19.86 -44.72 -19.60
C SER A 27 -18.44 -44.26 -19.88
N SER A 28 -17.55 -45.18 -19.66
CA SER A 28 -16.13 -45.17 -19.96
C SER A 28 -15.87 -45.30 -21.44
N LEU A 29 -14.95 -44.53 -21.97
CA LEU A 29 -14.20 -44.91 -23.18
C LEU A 29 -12.70 -44.65 -22.95
N ARG A 30 -11.97 -45.73 -22.80
CA ARG A 30 -10.51 -45.80 -22.94
C ARG A 30 -10.17 -45.75 -24.42
N ALA A 31 -9.25 -44.92 -24.81
CA ALA A 31 -8.48 -45.09 -26.04
C ALA A 31 -6.98 -45.05 -25.72
N THR A 32 -6.40 -46.19 -25.96
CA THR A 32 -4.94 -46.42 -26.01
C THR A 32 -4.42 -46.06 -27.37
N ALA A 33 -3.28 -45.37 -27.44
CA ALA A 33 -2.43 -45.37 -28.65
C ALA A 33 -0.97 -45.13 -28.21
N SER A 34 -0.31 -46.00 -28.48
CA SER A 34 0.87 -46.66 -28.92
C SER A 34 2.04 -45.74 -29.36
N PHE A 35 3.20 -46.11 -28.84
CA PHE A 35 4.56 -45.68 -29.23
C PHE A 35 4.88 -45.92 -30.71
N ALA A 36 5.65 -45.00 -31.32
CA ALA A 36 6.58 -45.34 -32.38
C ALA A 36 7.83 -44.42 -32.33
N SER A 37 8.93 -45.02 -32.04
CA SER A 37 10.31 -44.55 -32.17
C SER A 37 10.74 -44.61 -33.62
N ASN A 38 11.45 -43.60 -34.12
CA ASN A 38 12.44 -43.82 -35.19
C ASN A 38 13.61 -42.84 -35.06
N ARG A 39 14.78 -43.47 -34.85
CA ARG A 39 16.11 -42.85 -35.05
C ARG A 39 16.46 -42.96 -36.53
N LEU A 40 17.13 -41.93 -37.06
CA LEU A 40 18.09 -42.12 -38.14
C LEU A 40 19.26 -41.07 -38.01
N PHE A 41 20.45 -41.62 -37.98
CA PHE A 41 21.74 -40.96 -38.08
C PHE A 41 22.07 -40.58 -39.53
N SER A 42 22.75 -39.45 -39.76
CA SER A 42 23.88 -39.38 -40.73
C SER A 42 24.63 -38.05 -40.63
N SER A 43 25.88 -38.16 -40.28
CA SER A 43 27.13 -37.78 -40.95
C SER A 43 27.47 -36.31 -41.18
N ILE A 44 28.63 -35.98 -40.55
CA ILE A 44 29.44 -34.77 -40.71
C ILE A 44 30.26 -34.85 -42.03
N PRO A 45 30.60 -33.71 -42.62
CA PRO A 45 32.03 -33.52 -42.96
C PRO A 45 32.63 -32.21 -42.45
N SER A 46 33.88 -32.31 -42.09
CA SER A 46 34.89 -31.36 -41.65
C SER A 46 35.32 -30.39 -42.77
N GLY A 47 35.70 -29.17 -42.38
CA GLY A 47 36.62 -28.38 -43.20
C GLY A 47 36.70 -26.89 -42.91
N ALA A 48 37.87 -26.47 -42.48
CA ALA A 48 38.55 -25.21 -42.68
C ALA A 48 38.48 -24.13 -41.58
N SER A 49 39.63 -23.91 -41.00
CA SER A 49 40.08 -22.88 -40.08
C SER A 49 40.00 -21.47 -40.68
N SER A 50 39.61 -20.51 -39.85
CA SER A 50 40.12 -19.14 -39.92
C SER A 50 40.19 -18.54 -38.53
N ASP A 51 41.41 -18.33 -38.11
CA ASP A 51 41.89 -17.68 -36.89
C ASP A 51 41.36 -16.21 -36.88
N ARG A 52 40.40 -15.90 -36.05
CA ARG A 52 40.07 -14.54 -35.64
C ARG A 52 40.11 -14.48 -34.11
N ARG A 53 41.19 -13.87 -33.61
CA ARG A 53 41.39 -13.50 -32.21
C ARG A 53 40.16 -12.84 -31.66
N ARG A 54 39.40 -13.55 -30.86
CA ARG A 54 38.31 -13.01 -30.03
C ARG A 54 38.96 -12.28 -28.84
N ARG A 55 38.73 -10.95 -28.78
CA ARG A 55 38.92 -10.20 -27.54
C ARG A 55 37.92 -10.77 -26.49
N PRO A 56 38.33 -10.94 -25.23
CA PRO A 56 37.42 -11.40 -24.20
C PRO A 56 36.40 -10.28 -23.93
N ASN A 57 35.15 -10.48 -24.34
CA ASN A 57 34.04 -9.74 -23.81
C ASN A 57 33.85 -10.16 -22.35
N SER A 58 34.37 -9.36 -21.43
CA SER A 58 34.02 -9.44 -20.03
C SER A 58 32.58 -8.87 -19.82
N PHE A 59 31.57 -9.61 -20.27
CA PHE A 59 30.27 -9.49 -19.67
C PHE A 59 30.37 -10.17 -18.30
N ALA A 60 30.67 -9.37 -17.27
CA ALA A 60 30.40 -9.77 -15.93
C ALA A 60 28.90 -10.14 -15.90
N THR A 61 28.60 -11.39 -15.63
CA THR A 61 27.28 -11.90 -15.36
C THR A 61 26.80 -11.15 -14.10
N ARG A 62 26.08 -10.04 -14.29
CA ARG A 62 25.37 -9.34 -13.23
C ARG A 62 24.40 -10.40 -12.68
N GLN A 63 24.66 -10.89 -11.49
CA GLN A 63 23.78 -11.81 -10.80
C GLN A 63 22.43 -11.09 -10.71
N LYS A 64 21.43 -11.56 -11.48
CA LYS A 64 20.07 -10.99 -11.43
C LYS A 64 19.56 -11.20 -9.99
N MET A 65 19.51 -10.15 -9.21
CA MET A 65 18.86 -10.20 -7.91
C MET A 65 17.36 -10.46 -8.15
N SER A 66 16.80 -11.42 -7.43
CA SER A 66 15.38 -11.72 -7.47
C SER A 66 14.60 -10.52 -6.96
N ALA A 67 13.65 -10.03 -7.75
CA ALA A 67 12.70 -9.00 -7.30
C ALA A 67 11.85 -9.56 -6.15
N ARG A 68 11.72 -8.79 -5.06
CA ARG A 68 11.09 -9.24 -3.81
C ARG A 68 9.70 -8.66 -3.65
N SER A 69 8.74 -9.53 -3.30
CA SER A 69 7.38 -9.14 -2.90
C SER A 69 7.31 -8.85 -1.40
N ALA A 70 6.37 -7.98 -0.98
CA ALA A 70 6.07 -7.77 0.45
C ALA A 70 5.65 -9.07 1.17
N LEU A 71 5.13 -10.05 0.45
CA LEU A 71 4.77 -11.38 0.99
C LEU A 71 6.02 -12.21 1.38
N GLU A 72 7.20 -11.87 0.87
CA GLU A 72 8.46 -12.53 1.24
C GLU A 72 9.07 -11.99 2.54
N GLU A 73 8.43 -11.00 3.17
CA GLU A 73 8.81 -10.46 4.48
C GLU A 73 8.20 -11.26 5.65
N VAL A 74 7.73 -12.48 5.41
CA VAL A 74 7.24 -13.38 6.46
C VAL A 74 8.32 -14.39 6.85
N SER A 75 8.60 -14.49 8.14
CA SER A 75 9.54 -15.46 8.69
C SER A 75 9.02 -16.90 8.49
N SER A 76 9.80 -17.73 7.79
CA SER A 76 9.46 -19.15 7.60
C SER A 76 9.56 -19.97 8.88
N LYS A 77 10.16 -19.43 9.96
CA LYS A 77 10.35 -20.11 11.23
C LYS A 77 9.24 -19.82 12.22
N THR A 78 8.87 -18.53 12.36
CA THR A 78 7.89 -18.08 13.36
C THR A 78 6.52 -17.78 12.75
N GLY A 79 6.47 -17.55 11.44
CA GLY A 79 5.26 -17.10 10.75
C GLY A 79 4.94 -15.62 10.96
N GLU A 80 5.84 -14.87 11.59
CA GLU A 80 5.71 -13.44 11.82
C GLU A 80 6.09 -12.63 10.59
N PHE A 81 5.42 -11.49 10.40
CA PHE A 81 5.77 -10.52 9.38
C PHE A 81 6.88 -9.60 9.91
N GLU A 82 8.03 -9.60 9.22
CA GLU A 82 9.22 -8.81 9.56
C GLU A 82 9.53 -7.81 8.43
N ARG A 83 9.17 -6.53 8.63
CA ARG A 83 9.41 -5.47 7.66
C ARG A 83 10.90 -5.12 7.60
N LYS A 84 11.48 -5.15 6.39
CA LYS A 84 12.85 -4.71 6.14
C LYS A 84 12.91 -3.20 5.93
N ASP A 85 14.00 -2.58 6.35
CA ASP A 85 14.25 -1.16 6.19
C ASP A 85 14.34 -0.74 4.71
N SER A 86 14.11 0.55 4.48
CA SER A 86 14.24 1.19 3.17
C SER A 86 15.72 1.39 2.83
N ALA A 87 16.09 1.04 1.58
CA ALA A 87 17.49 1.10 1.12
C ALA A 87 17.92 2.52 0.69
N TRP A 88 16.98 3.34 0.21
CA TRP A 88 17.26 4.68 -0.30
C TRP A 88 16.88 5.72 0.73
N ARG A 89 17.89 6.39 1.33
CA ARG A 89 17.72 7.34 2.44
C ARG A 89 18.59 8.59 2.27
N ASN A 90 18.73 9.09 1.03
CA ASN A 90 19.38 10.38 0.80
C ASN A 90 18.46 11.52 1.30
N TRP A 91 19.06 12.70 1.50
CA TRP A 91 18.39 13.85 2.08
C TRP A 91 18.45 15.06 1.13
N ILE A 92 17.35 15.79 1.01
CA ILE A 92 17.29 17.10 0.37
C ILE A 92 17.71 18.14 1.41
N SER A 93 18.56 19.10 1.05
CA SER A 93 18.97 20.18 1.94
C SER A 93 18.77 21.56 1.32
N HIS A 94 18.19 22.47 2.09
CA HIS A 94 18.10 23.90 1.73
C HIS A 94 19.31 24.70 2.24
N LYS A 95 20.10 24.15 3.17
CA LYS A 95 21.22 24.83 3.84
C LYS A 95 22.55 24.66 3.14
N GLU A 96 22.69 23.60 2.37
CA GLU A 96 23.93 23.23 1.67
C GLU A 96 23.78 23.42 0.17
N PRO A 97 24.25 24.58 -0.39
CA PRO A 97 24.13 24.84 -1.84
C PRO A 97 24.79 23.78 -2.71
N ASP A 98 25.87 23.15 -2.20
CA ASP A 98 26.62 22.08 -2.87
C ASP A 98 26.08 20.69 -2.51
N SER A 99 24.92 20.61 -1.85
CA SER A 99 24.26 19.34 -1.56
C SER A 99 24.00 18.55 -2.85
N LYS A 100 24.16 17.25 -2.78
CA LYS A 100 23.79 16.35 -3.89
C LYS A 100 22.34 16.55 -4.33
N PHE A 101 21.45 16.86 -3.37
CA PHE A 101 20.03 17.11 -3.57
C PHE A 101 19.63 18.46 -2.91
N PRO A 102 19.90 19.61 -3.54
CA PRO A 102 19.47 20.91 -3.00
C PRO A 102 17.97 21.08 -3.14
N ALA A 103 17.34 21.79 -2.21
CA ALA A 103 15.92 22.12 -2.28
C ALA A 103 15.66 23.10 -3.45
N GLU A 104 14.92 22.66 -4.45
CA GLU A 104 14.58 23.45 -5.64
C GLU A 104 13.11 23.22 -6.01
N LYS A 105 12.43 24.29 -6.44
CA LYS A 105 11.07 24.21 -6.99
C LYS A 105 11.08 23.37 -8.28
N ASP A 106 10.06 22.54 -8.49
CA ASP A 106 9.84 21.71 -9.68
C ASP A 106 10.96 20.69 -10.00
N ARG A 107 11.89 20.46 -9.08
CA ARG A 107 12.96 19.47 -9.29
C ARG A 107 12.56 18.06 -8.91
N TYR A 108 11.73 17.91 -7.88
CA TYR A 108 11.42 16.62 -7.30
C TYR A 108 10.03 16.14 -7.69
N HIS A 109 9.86 14.83 -7.65
CA HIS A 109 8.62 14.14 -7.97
C HIS A 109 8.37 13.01 -6.97
N LEU A 110 7.11 12.82 -6.59
CA LEU A 110 6.67 11.71 -5.74
C LEU A 110 5.90 10.69 -6.57
N TYR A 111 6.34 9.44 -6.53
CA TYR A 111 5.52 8.31 -6.94
C TYR A 111 4.83 7.75 -5.70
N VAL A 112 3.52 7.61 -5.76
CA VAL A 112 2.67 7.22 -4.63
C VAL A 112 1.57 6.26 -5.06
N ALA A 113 0.96 5.57 -4.09
CA ALA A 113 -0.32 4.90 -4.24
C ALA A 113 -1.25 5.43 -3.14
N TYR A 114 -2.48 5.79 -3.48
CA TYR A 114 -3.47 6.16 -2.46
C TYR A 114 -3.67 5.05 -1.42
N ALA A 115 -3.57 3.81 -1.85
CA ALA A 115 -3.70 2.66 -0.98
C ALA A 115 -2.59 2.53 0.07
N CYS A 116 -1.36 2.91 -0.26
CA CYS A 116 -0.20 2.74 0.61
C CYS A 116 -0.21 3.75 1.77
N PRO A 117 -0.34 3.34 3.04
CA PRO A 117 -0.34 4.28 4.16
C PRO A 117 0.99 5.03 4.31
N TRP A 118 2.10 4.41 3.94
CA TRP A 118 3.41 5.05 3.96
C TRP A 118 3.52 6.19 2.94
N ALA A 119 2.98 5.98 1.72
CA ALA A 119 2.90 7.01 0.68
C ALA A 119 1.87 8.10 1.04
N HIS A 120 0.76 7.74 1.66
CA HIS A 120 -0.28 8.69 2.07
C HIS A 120 0.24 9.73 3.07
N ARG A 121 1.18 9.37 3.96
CA ARG A 121 1.87 10.36 4.84
C ARG A 121 2.47 11.50 4.03
N THR A 122 3.12 11.18 2.91
CA THR A 122 3.78 12.18 2.06
C THR A 122 2.79 13.06 1.32
N LEU A 123 1.64 12.51 0.91
CA LEU A 123 0.56 13.29 0.30
C LEU A 123 -0.05 14.28 1.28
N ILE A 124 -0.39 13.85 2.51
CA ILE A 124 -0.93 14.72 3.56
C ILE A 124 0.07 15.83 3.90
N THR A 125 1.34 15.49 4.12
CA THR A 125 2.36 16.49 4.46
C THR A 125 2.55 17.50 3.33
N ARG A 126 2.57 17.02 2.06
CA ARG A 126 2.65 17.88 0.87
C ARG A 126 1.47 18.85 0.79
N ALA A 127 0.25 18.37 1.01
CA ALA A 127 -0.97 19.17 0.99
C ALA A 127 -0.99 20.21 2.13
N LEU A 128 -0.74 19.80 3.36
CA LEU A 128 -0.73 20.71 4.51
C LEU A 128 0.33 21.81 4.39
N LYS A 129 1.49 21.50 3.80
CA LYS A 129 2.55 22.49 3.52
C LYS A 129 2.25 23.36 2.29
N GLY A 130 1.25 23.00 1.47
CA GLY A 130 0.97 23.68 0.21
C GLY A 130 2.13 23.58 -0.77
N LEU A 131 2.59 22.37 -1.06
CA LEU A 131 3.73 22.08 -1.94
C LEU A 131 3.28 21.52 -3.30
N GLU A 132 1.99 21.65 -3.67
CA GLU A 132 1.42 21.11 -4.91
C GLU A 132 2.11 21.67 -6.17
N ASP A 133 2.43 22.95 -6.15
CA ASP A 133 3.14 23.65 -7.24
C ASP A 133 4.68 23.48 -7.17
N THR A 134 5.18 22.73 -6.19
CA THR A 134 6.64 22.56 -5.96
C THR A 134 7.10 21.14 -6.23
N ILE A 135 6.28 20.16 -5.86
CA ILE A 135 6.59 18.74 -5.96
C ILE A 135 5.45 18.04 -6.68
N SER A 136 5.68 17.62 -7.90
CA SER A 136 4.70 16.88 -8.70
C SER A 136 4.50 15.45 -8.19
N VAL A 137 3.35 14.83 -8.53
CA VAL A 137 2.96 13.50 -8.06
C VAL A 137 2.50 12.66 -9.23
N THR A 138 2.84 11.38 -9.24
CA THR A 138 2.18 10.35 -10.06
C THR A 138 1.63 9.27 -9.14
N VAL A 139 0.36 8.96 -9.30
CA VAL A 139 -0.33 7.90 -8.56
C VAL A 139 -0.32 6.62 -9.38
N VAL A 140 0.24 5.55 -8.83
CA VAL A 140 0.26 4.25 -9.49
C VAL A 140 -1.09 3.54 -9.39
N HIS A 141 -1.31 2.58 -10.27
CA HIS A 141 -2.53 1.75 -10.31
C HIS A 141 -2.71 0.99 -8.99
N PRO A 142 -3.93 0.91 -8.42
CA PRO A 142 -4.14 0.26 -7.13
C PRO A 142 -3.92 -1.24 -7.15
N ILE A 143 -4.11 -1.93 -8.28
CA ILE A 143 -3.97 -3.38 -8.36
C ILE A 143 -2.57 -3.74 -8.85
N TRP A 144 -1.86 -4.52 -8.04
CA TRP A 144 -0.56 -5.08 -8.45
C TRP A 144 -0.70 -6.00 -9.65
N GLN A 145 0.18 -5.82 -10.61
CA GLN A 145 0.30 -6.64 -11.81
C GLN A 145 1.68 -7.28 -11.88
N LYS A 146 1.81 -8.37 -12.62
CA LYS A 146 3.13 -8.92 -12.95
C LYS A 146 3.93 -7.87 -13.72
N THR A 147 5.09 -7.48 -13.19
CA THR A 147 5.91 -6.41 -13.79
C THR A 147 6.75 -6.91 -14.95
N ARG A 148 7.07 -8.20 -14.98
CA ARG A 148 7.78 -8.89 -16.07
C ARG A 148 7.28 -10.33 -16.20
N PRO A 149 6.08 -10.55 -16.75
CA PRO A 149 5.44 -11.87 -16.76
C PRO A 149 6.25 -12.96 -17.46
N ASP A 150 7.11 -12.57 -18.41
CA ASP A 150 7.95 -13.50 -19.19
C ASP A 150 9.31 -13.79 -18.51
N GLU A 151 9.66 -13.08 -17.44
CA GLU A 151 10.97 -13.20 -16.80
C GLU A 151 10.90 -13.72 -15.36
N ASP A 152 9.90 -13.29 -14.58
CA ASP A 152 9.75 -13.67 -13.17
C ASP A 152 8.31 -13.52 -12.66
N GLU A 153 8.08 -13.97 -11.43
CA GLU A 153 6.76 -13.95 -10.78
C GLU A 153 6.47 -12.67 -10.00
N HIS A 154 7.37 -11.68 -10.04
CA HIS A 154 7.19 -10.45 -9.27
C HIS A 154 5.92 -9.71 -9.69
N ALA A 155 5.04 -9.46 -8.71
CA ALA A 155 3.89 -8.57 -8.83
C ALA A 155 4.10 -7.31 -7.98
N GLY A 156 3.79 -6.15 -8.54
CA GLY A 156 4.02 -4.88 -7.88
C GLY A 156 3.26 -3.72 -8.55
N TRP A 157 3.63 -2.52 -8.14
CA TRP A 157 3.03 -1.28 -8.59
C TRP A 157 3.30 -1.02 -10.08
N VAL A 158 2.23 -0.84 -10.86
CA VAL A 158 2.27 -0.47 -12.28
C VAL A 158 1.65 0.91 -12.46
N PHE A 159 1.97 1.58 -13.56
CA PHE A 159 1.33 2.85 -13.92
C PHE A 159 -0.04 2.60 -14.54
N GLY A 160 -0.96 3.54 -14.36
CA GLY A 160 -2.25 3.52 -15.05
C GLY A 160 -2.09 3.75 -16.55
N ASN A 161 -3.02 3.21 -17.31
CA ASN A 161 -3.12 3.46 -18.75
C ASN A 161 -4.54 3.89 -19.09
N PRO A 162 -4.88 5.19 -19.05
CA PRO A 162 -6.24 5.67 -19.32
C PRO A 162 -6.79 5.29 -20.69
N ASN A 163 -5.90 4.97 -21.64
CA ASN A 163 -6.29 4.48 -22.98
C ASN A 163 -6.23 2.95 -23.11
N GLY A 164 -6.00 2.26 -22.00
CA GLY A 164 -5.90 0.80 -21.97
C GLY A 164 -7.25 0.10 -21.98
N ASP A 165 -7.21 -1.20 -22.21
CA ASP A 165 -8.40 -2.06 -22.14
C ASP A 165 -8.82 -2.30 -20.69
N SER A 166 -10.10 -2.08 -20.36
CA SER A 166 -10.68 -2.31 -19.02
C SER A 166 -10.97 -3.79 -18.79
N SER A 167 -9.96 -4.63 -18.94
CA SER A 167 -10.05 -6.09 -18.79
C SER A 167 -9.06 -6.64 -17.75
N LEU A 168 -8.51 -5.77 -16.89
CA LEU A 168 -7.52 -6.20 -15.91
C LEU A 168 -8.11 -7.18 -14.90
N VAL A 169 -7.27 -8.12 -14.50
CA VAL A 169 -7.50 -9.10 -13.44
C VAL A 169 -6.37 -8.98 -12.41
N ASN A 170 -6.45 -9.66 -11.28
CA ASN A 170 -5.34 -9.68 -10.33
C ASN A 170 -4.12 -10.44 -10.89
N ALA A 171 -2.97 -10.36 -10.20
CA ALA A 171 -1.73 -11.00 -10.63
C ALA A 171 -1.81 -12.54 -10.77
N ALA A 172 -2.85 -13.19 -10.21
CA ALA A 172 -3.13 -14.62 -10.36
C ALA A 172 -4.15 -14.91 -11.49
N GLY A 173 -4.51 -13.91 -12.29
CA GLY A 173 -5.44 -14.07 -13.41
C GLY A 173 -6.91 -14.26 -12.99
N LYS A 174 -7.32 -13.72 -11.82
CA LYS A 174 -8.68 -13.88 -11.28
C LYS A 174 -9.28 -12.54 -10.87
N GLY A 175 -10.61 -12.55 -10.66
CA GLY A 175 -11.35 -11.34 -10.32
C GLY A 175 -11.57 -10.44 -11.54
N GLY A 176 -12.03 -9.21 -11.31
CA GLY A 176 -12.27 -8.24 -12.35
C GLY A 176 -13.56 -8.48 -13.17
N PRO A 177 -13.72 -7.87 -14.37
CA PRO A 177 -12.70 -7.00 -14.98
C PRO A 177 -12.55 -5.68 -14.24
N PHE A 178 -11.31 -5.18 -14.17
CA PHE A 178 -10.97 -3.89 -13.55
C PHE A 178 -10.56 -2.89 -14.64
N PRO A 179 -10.75 -1.57 -14.41
CA PRO A 179 -10.30 -0.55 -15.33
C PRO A 179 -8.78 -0.53 -15.47
N ALA A 180 -8.27 -0.11 -16.61
CA ALA A 180 -6.85 0.04 -16.87
C ALA A 180 -6.24 1.27 -16.16
N ALA A 181 -7.07 2.19 -15.68
CA ALA A 181 -6.72 3.30 -14.82
C ALA A 181 -7.93 3.70 -13.96
N TYR A 182 -7.68 4.12 -12.73
CA TYR A 182 -8.63 4.81 -11.87
C TYR A 182 -8.38 6.33 -11.96
N SER A 183 -9.20 7.13 -11.28
CA SER A 183 -8.98 8.57 -11.17
C SER A 183 -7.54 8.85 -10.70
N ASN A 184 -6.89 9.81 -11.35
CA ASN A 184 -5.50 10.22 -11.08
C ASN A 184 -4.41 9.15 -11.30
N ASN A 185 -4.74 7.98 -11.88
CA ASN A 185 -3.71 7.05 -12.30
C ASN A 185 -3.22 7.39 -13.71
N GLU A 186 -1.97 7.82 -13.81
CA GLU A 186 -1.36 8.30 -15.03
C GLU A 186 -0.14 7.43 -15.41
N PRO A 187 0.25 7.40 -16.70
CA PRO A 187 1.53 6.87 -17.10
C PRO A 187 2.69 7.61 -16.45
N ASN A 188 3.87 6.97 -16.41
CA ASN A 188 5.08 7.69 -15.97
C ASN A 188 5.34 8.90 -16.88
N PRO A 189 5.45 10.14 -16.33
CA PRO A 189 5.55 11.34 -17.14
C PRO A 189 6.96 11.63 -17.69
N PHE A 190 8.00 10.89 -17.28
CA PHE A 190 9.40 11.26 -17.58
C PHE A 190 10.07 10.35 -18.60
N PHE A 191 9.71 9.07 -18.63
CA PHE A 191 10.24 8.09 -19.58
C PHE A 191 9.27 6.89 -19.68
N ASP A 192 9.43 6.06 -20.69
CA ASP A 192 8.55 4.90 -20.92
C ASP A 192 8.85 3.80 -19.90
N ALA A 193 8.25 3.94 -18.70
CA ALA A 193 8.23 2.91 -17.68
C ALA A 193 6.79 2.44 -17.46
N LYS A 194 6.58 1.14 -17.34
CA LYS A 194 5.27 0.53 -17.08
C LYS A 194 5.03 0.25 -15.60
N SER A 195 6.10 0.25 -14.80
CA SER A 195 6.05 -0.11 -13.37
C SER A 195 7.05 0.69 -12.55
N ILE A 196 6.81 0.74 -11.24
CA ILE A 196 7.77 1.30 -10.27
C ILE A 196 9.10 0.53 -10.29
N ARG A 197 9.06 -0.79 -10.56
CA ARG A 197 10.27 -1.58 -10.76
C ARG A 197 11.20 -0.95 -11.80
N GLU A 198 10.67 -0.53 -12.94
CA GLU A 198 11.48 0.06 -14.01
C GLU A 198 12.02 1.45 -13.63
N VAL A 199 11.32 2.20 -12.77
CA VAL A 199 11.84 3.46 -12.20
C VAL A 199 13.04 3.20 -11.28
N TYR A 200 12.96 2.18 -10.43
CA TYR A 200 14.09 1.78 -9.57
C TYR A 200 15.28 1.29 -10.38
N GLU A 201 15.03 0.46 -11.39
CA GLU A 201 16.08 -0.06 -12.29
C GLU A 201 16.77 1.05 -13.09
N ALA A 202 16.01 2.09 -13.52
CA ALA A 202 16.56 3.28 -14.17
C ALA A 202 17.49 4.09 -13.25
N ALA A 203 17.36 3.94 -11.93
CA ALA A 203 18.24 4.55 -10.93
C ALA A 203 19.42 3.64 -10.51
N ASP A 204 19.63 2.52 -11.19
CA ASP A 204 20.65 1.50 -10.86
C ASP A 204 20.39 0.81 -9.51
N ASP A 205 19.11 0.61 -9.12
CA ASP A 205 18.77 -0.11 -7.88
C ASP A 205 19.31 -1.53 -7.88
N THR A 206 19.81 -1.94 -6.73
CA THR A 206 20.37 -3.29 -6.50
C THR A 206 19.70 -4.01 -5.35
N ASP A 207 18.77 -3.37 -4.62
CA ASP A 207 18.07 -4.00 -3.50
C ASP A 207 16.90 -4.90 -3.95
N GLY A 208 16.25 -4.56 -5.08
CA GLY A 208 15.15 -5.33 -5.66
C GLY A 208 13.83 -5.20 -4.89
N LYS A 209 13.67 -4.18 -4.04
CA LYS A 209 12.45 -3.89 -3.28
C LYS A 209 11.80 -2.61 -3.81
N TYR A 210 10.80 -2.74 -4.65
CA TYR A 210 10.20 -1.66 -5.43
C TYR A 210 8.96 -1.09 -4.74
N THR A 211 9.16 -0.18 -3.79
CA THR A 211 8.11 0.37 -2.92
C THR A 211 7.71 1.79 -3.28
N VAL A 212 6.54 2.22 -2.76
CA VAL A 212 6.11 3.62 -2.69
C VAL A 212 5.89 4.00 -1.20
N PRO A 213 6.11 5.27 -0.80
CA PRO A 213 6.46 6.41 -1.64
C PRO A 213 7.88 6.28 -2.20
N LEU A 214 8.10 6.93 -3.34
CA LEU A 214 9.43 7.10 -3.92
C LEU A 214 9.63 8.57 -4.27
N LEU A 215 10.61 9.23 -3.64
CA LEU A 215 11.01 10.59 -3.96
C LEU A 215 12.12 10.57 -5.00
N TRP A 216 11.84 11.15 -6.15
CA TRP A 216 12.65 11.13 -7.36
C TRP A 216 13.22 12.52 -7.69
N ASP A 217 14.50 12.60 -8.05
CA ASP A 217 15.12 13.81 -8.61
C ASP A 217 15.06 13.75 -10.16
N LYS A 218 14.22 14.60 -10.74
CA LYS A 218 14.03 14.70 -12.19
C LYS A 218 15.27 15.19 -12.94
N LYS A 219 16.11 16.00 -12.30
CA LYS A 219 17.33 16.54 -12.92
C LYS A 219 18.44 15.51 -13.05
N GLN A 220 18.58 14.68 -12.01
CA GLN A 220 19.65 13.67 -11.97
C GLN A 220 19.19 12.28 -12.42
N ASN A 221 17.87 12.07 -12.59
CA ASN A 221 17.27 10.75 -12.79
C ASN A 221 17.72 9.75 -11.71
N LYS A 222 17.56 10.14 -10.45
CA LYS A 222 18.00 9.35 -9.29
C LYS A 222 16.95 9.31 -8.20
N ILE A 223 16.96 8.22 -7.45
CA ILE A 223 16.16 8.09 -6.23
C ILE A 223 16.81 8.94 -5.13
N VAL A 224 16.01 9.79 -4.49
CA VAL A 224 16.38 10.48 -3.27
C VAL A 224 16.10 9.58 -2.08
N SER A 225 14.84 9.23 -1.86
CA SER A 225 14.43 8.40 -0.71
C SER A 225 13.17 7.59 -1.03
N ASN A 226 13.07 6.40 -0.44
CA ASN A 226 11.84 5.61 -0.35
C ASN A 226 11.42 5.35 1.11
N GLU A 227 11.99 6.12 2.06
CA GLU A 227 11.59 6.09 3.47
C GLU A 227 10.60 7.22 3.77
N SER A 228 9.36 6.85 4.05
CA SER A 228 8.28 7.83 4.28
C SER A 228 8.55 8.76 5.45
N ALA A 229 9.16 8.27 6.54
CA ALA A 229 9.48 9.08 7.72
C ALA A 229 10.50 10.18 7.40
N ASP A 230 11.48 9.87 6.54
CA ASP A 230 12.48 10.85 6.08
C ASP A 230 11.83 11.84 5.11
N ILE A 231 11.01 11.34 4.16
CA ILE A 231 10.35 12.18 3.16
C ILE A 231 9.45 13.22 3.81
N ILE A 232 8.60 12.84 4.78
CA ILE A 232 7.71 13.83 5.45
C ILE A 232 8.48 14.88 6.23
N ARG A 233 9.65 14.54 6.80
CA ARG A 233 10.52 15.51 7.46
C ARG A 233 11.19 16.47 6.46
N MET A 234 11.61 15.97 5.30
CA MET A 234 12.10 16.82 4.21
C MET A 234 11.03 17.76 3.68
N LEU A 235 9.80 17.27 3.44
CA LEU A 235 8.67 18.09 2.99
C LEU A 235 8.29 19.16 4.02
N ASN A 236 8.34 18.84 5.30
CA ASN A 236 8.04 19.78 6.38
C ASN A 236 9.00 20.95 6.44
N LYS A 237 10.31 20.73 6.19
CA LYS A 237 11.35 21.68 6.53
C LYS A 237 12.16 22.21 5.34
N GLU A 238 12.53 21.34 4.41
CA GLU A 238 13.50 21.69 3.39
C GLU A 238 12.92 22.57 2.27
N PHE A 239 11.59 22.59 2.11
CA PHE A 239 10.89 23.32 1.07
C PHE A 239 10.15 24.56 1.53
N ASN A 240 10.40 25.07 2.73
CA ASN A 240 9.68 26.25 3.27
C ASN A 240 9.77 27.50 2.39
N ALA A 241 10.87 27.68 1.65
CA ALA A 241 11.00 28.79 0.70
C ALA A 241 10.02 28.74 -0.49
N PHE A 242 9.39 27.58 -0.73
CA PHE A 242 8.48 27.32 -1.85
C PHE A 242 7.07 26.91 -1.37
N ALA A 243 6.88 26.74 -0.09
CA ALA A 243 5.62 26.29 0.52
C ALA A 243 4.60 27.43 0.59
N ALA A 244 3.32 27.13 0.36
CA ALA A 244 2.24 28.09 0.61
C ALA A 244 2.03 28.31 2.13
N ASN A 245 2.34 27.31 2.95
CA ASN A 245 2.23 27.34 4.41
C ASN A 245 3.64 27.18 5.06
N PRO A 246 4.57 28.12 4.88
CA PRO A 246 5.95 27.97 5.36
C PRO A 246 6.06 27.91 6.90
N ASP A 247 5.15 28.61 7.60
CA ASP A 247 5.13 28.72 9.06
C ASP A 247 4.51 27.50 9.76
N LEU A 248 3.84 26.61 9.00
CA LEU A 248 3.33 25.35 9.54
C LEU A 248 4.50 24.42 9.84
N GLU A 249 4.82 24.22 11.12
CA GLU A 249 5.86 23.31 11.59
C GLU A 249 5.23 22.04 12.17
N LEU A 250 5.40 20.91 11.47
CA LEU A 250 4.82 19.63 11.84
C LEU A 250 5.74 18.75 12.70
N ALA A 251 6.97 19.21 12.96
CA ALA A 251 7.93 18.57 13.86
C ALA A 251 8.64 19.62 14.73
N PRO A 252 7.89 20.38 15.58
CA PRO A 252 8.47 21.41 16.39
C PRO A 252 9.47 20.80 17.39
N SER A 253 10.62 21.46 17.57
CA SER A 253 11.70 20.96 18.46
C SER A 253 11.24 20.75 19.90
N ALA A 254 10.24 21.51 20.38
CA ALA A 254 9.66 21.34 21.70
C ALA A 254 8.90 20.02 21.88
N PHE A 255 8.47 19.37 20.80
CA PHE A 255 7.70 18.12 20.79
C PHE A 255 8.52 16.90 20.31
N GLU A 256 9.80 17.06 19.94
CA GLU A 256 10.60 15.94 19.38
C GLU A 256 10.67 14.74 20.32
N ASP A 257 10.83 14.95 21.63
CA ASP A 257 10.86 13.86 22.61
C ASP A 257 9.49 13.19 22.75
N ALA A 258 8.40 13.96 22.80
CA ALA A 258 7.05 13.43 22.87
C ALA A 258 6.66 12.67 21.58
N MET A 259 7.01 13.21 20.42
CA MET A 259 6.84 12.54 19.13
C MET A 259 7.61 11.22 19.09
N LYS A 260 8.86 11.22 19.55
CA LYS A 260 9.66 10.00 19.61
C LYS A 260 9.04 8.96 20.53
N GLU A 261 8.63 9.36 21.74
CA GLU A 261 7.99 8.46 22.70
C GLU A 261 6.76 7.77 22.10
N VAL A 262 5.87 8.54 21.47
CA VAL A 262 4.64 7.96 20.88
C VAL A 262 4.95 7.12 19.64
N ASP A 263 5.88 7.54 18.79
CA ASP A 263 6.27 6.82 17.58
C ASP A 263 6.94 5.47 17.90
N ASP A 264 7.69 5.37 18.99
CA ASP A 264 8.41 4.16 19.42
C ASP A 264 7.45 2.99 19.74
N TRP A 265 6.20 3.26 20.16
CA TRP A 265 5.21 2.21 20.36
C TRP A 265 4.13 2.15 19.26
N ILE A 266 3.70 3.28 18.70
CA ILE A 266 2.67 3.31 17.64
C ILE A 266 3.17 2.57 16.38
N TYR A 267 4.42 2.80 15.99
CA TYR A 267 4.94 2.19 14.78
C TYR A 267 4.89 0.65 14.83
N PRO A 268 5.48 -0.04 15.83
CA PRO A 268 5.50 -1.49 15.86
C PRO A 268 4.13 -2.11 16.15
N THR A 269 3.26 -1.47 16.94
CA THR A 269 2.03 -2.10 17.44
C THR A 269 0.76 -1.70 16.67
N ILE A 270 0.76 -0.52 16.03
CA ILE A 270 -0.37 -0.02 15.22
C ILE A 270 -0.02 -0.01 13.74
N ASN A 271 0.94 0.85 13.31
CA ASN A 271 1.21 1.03 11.89
C ASN A 271 1.69 -0.27 11.22
N ASN A 272 2.61 -0.98 11.85
CA ASN A 272 3.09 -2.29 11.40
C ASN A 272 2.27 -3.44 11.98
N GLY A 273 1.66 -3.24 13.17
CA GLY A 273 0.87 -4.26 13.86
C GLY A 273 -0.29 -4.82 13.04
N VAL A 274 -1.00 -3.97 12.29
CA VAL A 274 -2.07 -4.43 11.39
C VAL A 274 -1.54 -5.38 10.31
N TYR A 275 -0.33 -5.16 9.79
CA TYR A 275 0.33 -6.05 8.82
C TYR A 275 0.80 -7.35 9.48
N GLN A 276 1.30 -7.27 10.71
CA GLN A 276 1.66 -8.46 11.50
C GLN A 276 0.45 -9.38 11.71
N CYS A 277 -0.74 -8.83 12.00
CA CYS A 277 -1.98 -9.59 12.05
C CYS A 277 -2.36 -10.18 10.68
N GLY A 278 -2.31 -9.35 9.63
CA GLY A 278 -2.80 -9.71 8.30
C GLY A 278 -1.98 -10.79 7.60
N PHE A 279 -0.66 -10.72 7.74
CA PHE A 279 0.28 -11.61 7.08
C PHE A 279 0.82 -12.73 7.99
N ALA A 280 0.35 -12.84 9.23
CA ALA A 280 0.68 -13.98 10.09
C ALA A 280 0.33 -15.29 9.41
N THR A 281 1.26 -16.24 9.42
CA THR A 281 1.08 -17.59 8.83
C THR A 281 0.91 -18.68 9.89
N THR A 282 1.00 -18.33 11.18
CA THR A 282 0.69 -19.20 12.32
C THR A 282 -0.32 -18.53 13.25
N GLN A 283 -1.12 -19.34 13.96
CA GLN A 283 -2.07 -18.82 14.94
C GLN A 283 -1.35 -18.08 16.07
N GLU A 284 -0.21 -18.62 16.52
CA GLU A 284 0.59 -18.01 17.59
C GLU A 284 1.08 -16.59 17.20
N ALA A 285 1.63 -16.42 16.00
CA ALA A 285 2.06 -15.11 15.50
C ALA A 285 0.89 -14.12 15.40
N TYR A 286 -0.28 -14.59 14.94
CA TYR A 286 -1.49 -13.77 14.90
C TYR A 286 -1.95 -13.36 16.30
N ASP A 287 -2.04 -14.33 17.25
CA ASP A 287 -2.51 -14.07 18.61
C ASP A 287 -1.63 -13.07 19.35
N GLN A 288 -0.31 -13.15 19.17
CA GLN A 288 0.64 -12.18 19.71
C GLN A 288 0.44 -10.79 19.11
N ALA A 289 0.29 -10.71 17.78
CA ALA A 289 0.12 -9.45 17.07
C ALA A 289 -1.20 -8.76 17.43
N ILE A 290 -2.33 -9.50 17.43
CA ILE A 290 -3.66 -8.95 17.73
C ILE A 290 -3.79 -8.52 19.19
N THR A 291 -3.13 -9.20 20.12
CA THR A 291 -3.10 -8.80 21.54
C THR A 291 -2.43 -7.43 21.69
N LYS A 292 -1.22 -7.26 21.15
CA LYS A 292 -0.48 -5.99 21.19
C LYS A 292 -1.25 -4.86 20.49
N LEU A 293 -1.88 -5.15 19.35
CA LEU A 293 -2.70 -4.20 18.62
C LEU A 293 -3.90 -3.74 19.45
N THR A 294 -4.61 -4.69 20.10
CA THR A 294 -5.78 -4.40 20.93
C THR A 294 -5.42 -3.51 22.13
N GLU A 295 -4.36 -3.88 22.87
CA GLU A 295 -3.85 -3.10 24.01
C GLU A 295 -3.44 -1.69 23.59
N SER A 296 -2.83 -1.56 22.41
CA SER A 296 -2.43 -0.26 21.86
C SER A 296 -3.63 0.58 21.42
N PHE A 297 -4.69 -0.05 20.90
CA PHE A 297 -5.95 0.65 20.60
C PHE A 297 -6.62 1.19 21.87
N ASP A 298 -6.67 0.40 22.93
CA ASP A 298 -7.22 0.83 24.23
C ASP A 298 -6.39 2.02 24.80
N ARG A 299 -5.07 1.98 24.68
CA ARG A 299 -4.17 3.08 25.04
C ARG A 299 -4.42 4.34 24.21
N LEU A 300 -4.60 4.19 22.88
CA LEU A 300 -4.93 5.32 22.00
C LEU A 300 -6.25 5.98 22.41
N GLU A 301 -7.31 5.20 22.65
CA GLU A 301 -8.61 5.72 23.08
C GLU A 301 -8.49 6.47 24.40
N GLU A 302 -7.73 5.93 25.37
CA GLU A 302 -7.51 6.60 26.65
C GLU A 302 -6.80 7.96 26.48
N ILE A 303 -5.72 8.02 25.67
CA ILE A 303 -4.99 9.26 25.41
C ILE A 303 -5.88 10.26 24.67
N LEU A 304 -6.43 9.85 23.54
CA LEU A 304 -7.14 10.74 22.62
C LEU A 304 -8.54 11.14 23.11
N SER A 305 -9.08 10.53 24.14
CA SER A 305 -10.28 11.02 24.85
C SER A 305 -9.99 12.21 25.78
N LYS A 306 -8.72 12.45 26.14
CA LYS A 306 -8.29 13.46 27.11
C LYS A 306 -7.37 14.53 26.53
N GLN A 307 -6.73 14.23 25.41
CA GLN A 307 -5.69 15.03 24.76
C GLN A 307 -6.01 15.22 23.29
N ARG A 308 -5.80 16.41 22.73
CA ARG A 308 -6.24 16.74 21.36
C ARG A 308 -5.47 15.95 20.29
N TYR A 309 -4.13 15.89 20.38
CA TYR A 309 -3.27 15.18 19.43
C TYR A 309 -2.39 14.17 20.16
N ILE A 310 -1.81 13.23 19.41
CA ILE A 310 -1.15 12.07 20.03
C ILE A 310 0.12 12.44 20.83
N ALA A 311 0.82 13.48 20.43
CA ALA A 311 2.02 13.95 21.11
C ALA A 311 1.79 15.16 22.06
N GLY A 312 0.51 15.59 22.26
CA GLY A 312 0.15 16.72 23.12
C GLY A 312 -0.99 17.57 22.56
N ASP A 313 -0.84 18.88 22.63
CA ASP A 313 -1.82 19.87 22.17
C ASP A 313 -1.55 20.39 20.75
N THR A 314 -0.45 19.96 20.15
CA THR A 314 0.01 20.40 18.82
C THR A 314 -0.03 19.27 17.81
N PHE A 315 -0.62 19.54 16.63
CA PHE A 315 -0.65 18.61 15.52
C PHE A 315 0.75 18.41 14.92
N THR A 316 1.18 17.16 14.78
CA THR A 316 2.54 16.80 14.39
C THR A 316 2.60 15.71 13.31
N LEU A 317 3.80 15.40 12.81
CA LEU A 317 4.04 14.27 11.91
C LEU A 317 3.63 12.92 12.53
N SER A 318 3.63 12.79 13.87
CA SER A 318 3.16 11.57 14.55
C SER A 318 1.67 11.35 14.37
N ASP A 319 0.87 12.43 14.35
CA ASP A 319 -0.57 12.36 14.05
C ASP A 319 -0.83 11.91 12.62
N ILE A 320 -0.07 12.42 11.65
CA ILE A 320 -0.15 11.98 10.24
C ILE A 320 0.17 10.49 10.14
N ARG A 321 1.23 10.02 10.83
CA ARG A 321 1.64 8.61 10.83
C ARG A 321 0.59 7.69 11.43
N LEU A 322 -0.10 8.13 12.47
CA LEU A 322 -1.19 7.39 13.11
C LEU A 322 -2.45 7.40 12.24
N PHE A 323 -2.89 8.59 11.80
CA PHE A 323 -4.13 8.79 11.07
C PHE A 323 -4.25 7.91 9.82
N VAL A 324 -3.21 7.78 9.01
CA VAL A 324 -3.27 6.98 7.78
C VAL A 324 -3.54 5.50 8.02
N THR A 325 -3.22 4.98 9.21
CA THR A 325 -3.57 3.61 9.62
C THR A 325 -5.02 3.55 10.12
N LEU A 326 -5.43 4.49 10.98
CA LEU A 326 -6.80 4.55 11.52
C LEU A 326 -7.84 4.76 10.42
N LEU A 327 -7.54 5.60 9.41
CA LEU A 327 -8.40 5.82 8.23
C LEU A 327 -8.74 4.53 7.48
N ARG A 328 -7.80 3.59 7.41
CA ARG A 328 -7.97 2.31 6.72
C ARG A 328 -8.54 1.21 7.60
N PHE A 329 -8.61 1.44 8.90
CA PHE A 329 -8.79 0.38 9.88
C PHE A 329 -10.12 -0.35 9.69
N ASP A 330 -11.22 0.39 9.72
CA ASP A 330 -12.56 -0.18 9.66
C ASP A 330 -12.93 -0.68 8.26
N GLU A 331 -12.50 0.05 7.21
CA GLU A 331 -12.80 -0.30 5.82
C GLU A 331 -12.00 -1.51 5.31
N VAL A 332 -10.78 -1.69 5.83
CA VAL A 332 -9.84 -2.68 5.32
C VAL A 332 -9.39 -3.66 6.40
N TYR A 333 -8.71 -3.20 7.43
CA TYR A 333 -7.93 -4.09 8.30
C TYR A 333 -8.81 -4.99 9.16
N VAL A 334 -9.96 -4.50 9.61
CA VAL A 334 -10.94 -5.29 10.39
C VAL A 334 -11.33 -6.57 9.65
N VAL A 335 -11.62 -6.47 8.36
CA VAL A 335 -12.06 -7.62 7.55
C VAL A 335 -10.87 -8.34 6.94
N TYR A 336 -9.97 -7.59 6.30
CA TYR A 336 -8.92 -8.15 5.47
C TYR A 336 -7.77 -8.74 6.29
N PHE A 337 -7.35 -8.04 7.32
CA PHE A 337 -6.27 -8.44 8.23
C PHE A 337 -6.78 -9.07 9.53
N LYS A 338 -8.08 -9.27 9.67
CA LYS A 338 -8.71 -9.92 10.83
C LYS A 338 -8.49 -9.14 12.15
N THR A 339 -8.34 -7.80 12.07
CA THR A 339 -8.09 -6.95 13.25
C THR A 339 -9.40 -6.55 13.96
N ASN A 340 -10.32 -7.48 14.08
CA ASN A 340 -11.73 -7.26 14.44
C ASN A 340 -12.01 -7.20 15.95
N THR A 341 -10.99 -7.10 16.80
CA THR A 341 -11.16 -6.94 18.26
C THR A 341 -11.58 -5.52 18.65
N ARG A 342 -11.25 -4.54 17.84
CA ARG A 342 -11.64 -3.12 18.00
C ARG A 342 -12.00 -2.54 16.63
N ARG A 343 -12.77 -1.43 16.64
CA ARG A 343 -13.02 -0.58 15.46
C ARG A 343 -12.86 0.87 15.86
N VAL A 344 -12.40 1.71 14.93
CA VAL A 344 -12.31 3.15 15.14
C VAL A 344 -13.70 3.75 15.35
N MET A 345 -14.69 3.30 14.57
CA MET A 345 -16.07 3.80 14.68
C MET A 345 -16.76 3.51 16.03
N ASP A 346 -16.29 2.52 16.77
CA ASP A 346 -16.80 2.15 18.10
C ASP A 346 -16.00 2.83 19.25
N SER A 347 -14.94 3.59 18.92
CA SER A 347 -14.03 4.24 19.86
C SER A 347 -14.21 5.77 19.73
N PRO A 348 -15.00 6.41 20.60
CA PRO A 348 -15.38 7.82 20.43
C PRO A 348 -14.23 8.81 20.37
N GLY A 349 -13.17 8.61 21.15
CA GLY A 349 -11.95 9.44 21.12
C GLY A 349 -11.23 9.32 19.80
N LEU A 350 -11.01 8.09 19.31
CA LEU A 350 -10.36 7.81 18.04
C LEU A 350 -11.18 8.30 16.84
N LEU A 351 -12.48 8.04 16.82
CA LEU A 351 -13.34 8.50 15.73
C LEU A 351 -13.33 10.03 15.64
N ASN A 352 -13.45 10.70 16.78
CA ASN A 352 -13.48 12.16 16.84
C ASN A 352 -12.13 12.78 16.44
N TYR A 353 -11.02 12.13 16.81
CA TYR A 353 -9.67 12.47 16.35
C TYR A 353 -9.52 12.31 14.82
N CYS A 354 -10.00 11.21 14.27
CA CYS A 354 -9.97 11.00 12.82
C CYS A 354 -10.81 12.02 12.06
N ARG A 355 -11.98 12.43 12.61
CA ARG A 355 -12.82 13.49 12.05
C ARG A 355 -12.06 14.81 11.94
N GLU A 356 -11.41 15.24 13.02
CA GLU A 356 -10.64 16.48 13.02
C GLU A 356 -9.57 16.47 11.93
N ILE A 357 -8.75 15.41 11.84
CA ILE A 357 -7.66 15.35 10.88
C ILE A 357 -8.20 15.28 9.44
N TYR A 358 -9.22 14.46 9.20
CA TYR A 358 -9.84 14.33 7.88
C TYR A 358 -10.40 15.65 7.35
N GLN A 359 -10.92 16.49 8.25
CA GLN A 359 -11.51 17.79 7.92
C GLN A 359 -10.49 18.93 7.85
N MET A 360 -9.21 18.68 8.12
CA MET A 360 -8.16 19.68 7.88
C MET A 360 -8.06 20.00 6.39
N PRO A 361 -7.92 21.28 6.00
CA PRO A 361 -7.81 21.68 4.57
C PRO A 361 -6.71 20.91 3.84
N GLY A 362 -7.06 20.29 2.73
CA GLY A 362 -6.14 19.51 1.89
C GLY A 362 -5.99 18.04 2.29
N VAL A 363 -6.45 17.61 3.47
CA VAL A 363 -6.32 16.20 3.90
C VAL A 363 -7.33 15.30 3.20
N LYS A 364 -8.60 15.69 3.16
CA LYS A 364 -9.67 14.93 2.49
C LYS A 364 -9.33 14.63 1.03
N GLU A 365 -8.76 15.59 0.31
CA GLU A 365 -8.39 15.48 -1.09
C GLU A 365 -7.26 14.48 -1.34
N THR A 366 -6.56 14.03 -0.29
CA THR A 366 -5.55 12.96 -0.37
C THR A 366 -6.12 11.56 -0.19
N VAL A 367 -7.41 11.43 0.13
CA VAL A 367 -8.10 10.16 0.37
C VAL A 367 -8.83 9.70 -0.89
N ASP A 368 -8.60 8.45 -1.27
CA ASP A 368 -9.37 7.75 -2.30
C ASP A 368 -9.68 6.34 -1.77
N MET A 369 -10.83 6.22 -1.12
CA MET A 369 -11.24 4.97 -0.46
C MET A 369 -11.52 3.86 -1.47
N GLU A 370 -11.95 4.18 -2.68
CA GLU A 370 -12.13 3.19 -3.74
C GLU A 370 -10.77 2.53 -4.10
N GLN A 371 -9.74 3.32 -4.34
CA GLN A 371 -8.40 2.79 -4.64
C GLN A 371 -7.76 2.10 -3.43
N ILE A 372 -8.02 2.59 -2.21
CA ILE A 372 -7.58 1.94 -0.97
C ILE A 372 -8.16 0.52 -0.90
N LYS A 373 -9.47 0.37 -0.96
CA LYS A 373 -10.15 -0.94 -0.89
C LYS A 373 -9.74 -1.84 -2.06
N THR A 374 -9.73 -1.29 -3.26
CA THR A 374 -9.32 -2.04 -4.46
C THR A 374 -7.93 -2.65 -4.31
N HIS A 375 -6.96 -1.88 -3.82
CA HIS A 375 -5.62 -2.42 -3.62
C HIS A 375 -5.60 -3.61 -2.67
N TYR A 376 -6.06 -3.41 -1.44
CA TYR A 376 -5.96 -4.47 -0.44
C TYR A 376 -6.70 -5.73 -0.86
N PHE A 377 -7.91 -5.61 -1.37
CA PHE A 377 -8.73 -6.78 -1.71
C PHE A 377 -8.37 -7.42 -3.05
N CYS A 378 -7.59 -6.75 -3.92
CA CYS A 378 -7.29 -7.27 -5.26
C CYS A 378 -5.80 -7.60 -5.49
N SER A 379 -4.86 -7.05 -4.70
CA SER A 379 -3.42 -7.19 -4.98
C SER A 379 -2.75 -8.39 -4.32
N HIS A 380 -3.42 -9.05 -3.36
CA HIS A 380 -2.84 -10.19 -2.63
C HIS A 380 -3.71 -11.45 -2.81
N PRO A 381 -3.60 -12.16 -3.94
CA PRO A 381 -4.46 -13.31 -4.25
C PRO A 381 -4.34 -14.47 -3.27
N VAL A 382 -3.26 -14.52 -2.47
CA VAL A 382 -3.11 -15.49 -1.36
C VAL A 382 -4.13 -15.24 -0.25
N LEU A 383 -4.50 -13.99 0.01
CA LEU A 383 -5.48 -13.62 1.03
C LEU A 383 -6.91 -13.53 0.48
N ASN A 384 -7.07 -13.10 -0.78
CA ASN A 384 -8.37 -12.94 -1.44
C ASN A 384 -8.28 -13.33 -2.92
N ALA A 385 -8.38 -14.62 -3.19
CA ALA A 385 -8.11 -15.20 -4.51
C ALA A 385 -8.99 -14.62 -5.64
N TYR A 386 -10.22 -14.22 -5.35
CA TYR A 386 -11.20 -13.78 -6.36
C TYR A 386 -11.40 -12.26 -6.36
N SER A 387 -10.62 -11.50 -5.59
CA SER A 387 -10.66 -10.03 -5.56
C SER A 387 -12.06 -9.47 -5.26
N ILE A 388 -12.79 -10.08 -4.32
CA ILE A 388 -14.09 -9.56 -3.87
C ILE A 388 -13.85 -8.40 -2.92
N ILE A 389 -14.43 -7.23 -3.21
CA ILE A 389 -14.30 -6.01 -2.42
C ILE A 389 -15.54 -5.85 -1.54
N PRO A 390 -15.40 -5.81 -0.19
CA PRO A 390 -16.52 -5.56 0.73
C PRO A 390 -17.12 -4.15 0.54
N ARG A 391 -18.41 -4.00 0.75
CA ARG A 391 -19.10 -2.70 0.56
C ARG A 391 -18.89 -1.72 1.71
N GLY A 392 -19.08 -2.17 2.96
CA GLY A 392 -19.07 -1.30 4.15
C GLY A 392 -17.71 -1.22 4.82
N PRO A 393 -17.62 -0.41 5.91
CA PRO A 393 -18.74 0.23 6.61
C PRO A 393 -19.12 1.67 6.15
N ASP A 394 -18.52 2.28 5.13
CA ASP A 394 -18.71 3.69 4.74
C ASP A 394 -18.17 4.65 5.82
N PHE A 395 -16.89 4.46 6.13
CA PHE A 395 -16.24 5.19 7.21
C PHE A 395 -16.04 6.67 6.87
N GLU A 396 -15.83 7.02 5.59
CA GLU A 396 -15.67 8.41 5.16
C GLU A 396 -16.87 9.28 5.53
N ARG A 397 -18.10 8.76 5.39
CA ARG A 397 -19.30 9.47 5.80
C ARG A 397 -19.27 9.82 7.29
N LEU A 398 -18.75 8.94 8.15
CA LEU A 398 -18.59 9.21 9.57
C LEU A 398 -17.54 10.28 9.85
N LEU A 399 -16.50 10.39 9.00
CA LEU A 399 -15.44 11.39 9.14
C LEU A 399 -15.90 12.79 8.73
N GLU A 400 -17.00 12.93 7.98
CA GLU A 400 -17.60 14.22 7.62
C GLU A 400 -18.49 14.81 8.71
N GLU A 401 -18.85 14.03 9.74
CA GLU A 401 -19.63 14.50 10.85
C GLU A 401 -18.83 15.46 11.75
N ALA A 402 -19.53 16.37 12.45
CA ALA A 402 -18.89 17.34 13.32
C ALA A 402 -18.06 16.68 14.44
N HIS A 403 -16.93 17.29 14.76
CA HIS A 403 -16.10 16.91 15.90
C HIS A 403 -16.11 17.97 17.00
N ASN A 404 -15.70 17.61 18.22
CA ASN A 404 -15.61 18.51 19.37
C ASN A 404 -14.18 18.67 19.92
N ARG A 405 -13.16 18.34 19.11
CA ARG A 405 -11.73 18.34 19.53
C ARG A 405 -11.22 19.71 19.98
N ASN A 406 -11.86 20.79 19.54
CA ASN A 406 -11.53 22.15 19.98
C ASN A 406 -11.77 22.39 21.48
N SER A 407 -12.46 21.49 22.19
CA SER A 407 -12.73 21.58 23.62
C SER A 407 -11.72 20.80 24.50
N LEU A 408 -10.74 20.15 23.90
CA LEU A 408 -9.66 19.41 24.58
C LEU A 408 -8.39 20.23 24.73
#